data_32ba63a20077d4955183bb84e1742b80
#
_entry.id   32ba63a20077d4955183bb84e1742b80
#
_cell.length_a   1.000
_cell.length_b   1.000
_cell.length_c   1.000
_cell.angle_alpha   90.00
_cell.angle_beta   90.00
_cell.angle_gamma   90.00
#
_symmetry.space_group_name_H-M   'P 1'
#
loop_
_entity.id
_entity.type
_entity.pdbx_description
1 polymer ?
#
loop_
_entity_poly.entity_id
_entity_poly.type
_entity_poly.pdbx_seq_one_letter_code
_entity_poly.pdbx_strand_id
1 'polypeptide(L)'
;MIWILGLLACFIFISLIVKSIVTPRELDLGVASKDLLIYKDQLVEVEKDLEKGVLSIAESEAAKIEVSRRILLADKRSKSERQKPKNSPNLNKSIAFIILTFILIGSFGTYAFLGNPNIPDMPLKSRLAKTQEIRSQRISQEEAELLIPDEVIEAPDDYLALVSKLRDAMKERPNDMQGLRLLALHEFKLGNYRSARKAHLKIIDTLDENASAEDLIDFAEVMIVATNGYVSPEAELTLRRGLEMEPKDGRARYYSGLSMMQSGRPDVTLRLWENLLSEG
;
A
#
# COMPACT_ATOMS: atom_id res chain seq x y z
N MET A 1 13.01 14.44 1.58
CA MET A 1 11.96 15.46 1.33
C MET A 1 10.62 15.12 2.00
N ILE A 2 10.10 13.91 1.88
CA ILE A 2 8.81 13.49 2.48
C ILE A 2 8.79 13.68 4.00
N TRP A 3 9.86 13.35 4.70
CA TRP A 3 9.99 13.52 6.15
C TRP A 3 9.89 14.97 6.63
N ILE A 4 10.48 15.90 5.87
CA ILE A 4 10.40 17.35 6.18
C ILE A 4 8.98 17.85 6.03
N LEU A 5 8.27 17.43 4.96
CA LEU A 5 6.86 17.77 4.75
C LEU A 5 5.95 17.16 5.83
N GLY A 6 6.22 15.92 6.24
CA GLY A 6 5.48 15.27 7.33
C GLY A 6 5.68 15.97 8.67
N LEU A 7 6.91 16.33 9.02
CA LEU A 7 7.21 17.09 10.24
C LEU A 7 6.56 18.48 10.21
N LEU A 8 6.58 19.16 9.07
CA LEU A 8 5.95 20.48 8.91
C LEU A 8 4.42 20.39 9.09
N ALA A 9 3.78 19.41 8.47
CA ALA A 9 2.34 19.16 8.62
C ALA A 9 1.97 18.83 10.07
N CYS A 10 2.71 17.96 10.74
CA CYS A 10 2.55 17.67 12.17
C CYS A 10 2.68 18.94 13.02
N PHE A 11 3.69 19.77 12.77
CA PHE A 11 3.91 21.00 13.52
C PHE A 11 2.76 21.99 13.33
N ILE A 12 2.24 22.15 12.12
CA ILE A 12 1.08 23.01 11.84
C ILE A 12 -0.16 22.51 12.59
N PHE A 13 -0.43 21.21 12.52
CA PHE A 13 -1.60 20.60 13.15
C PHE A 13 -1.56 20.73 14.68
N ILE A 14 -0.40 20.47 15.27
CA ILE A 14 -0.13 20.63 16.69
C ILE A 14 -0.31 22.09 17.12
N SER A 15 0.23 23.03 16.34
CA SER A 15 0.11 24.47 16.61
C SER A 15 -1.35 24.92 16.63
N LEU A 16 -2.19 24.40 15.71
CA LEU A 16 -3.61 24.69 15.67
C LEU A 16 -4.36 24.13 16.91
N ILE A 17 -4.03 22.91 17.32
CA ILE A 17 -4.63 22.29 18.51
C ILE A 17 -4.24 23.08 19.78
N VAL A 18 -2.96 23.38 19.94
CA VAL A 18 -2.45 24.15 21.09
C VAL A 18 -3.09 25.53 21.11
N LYS A 19 -3.19 26.21 19.97
CA LYS A 19 -3.88 27.49 19.85
C LYS A 19 -5.35 27.39 20.27
N SER A 20 -6.06 26.34 19.86
CA SER A 20 -7.47 26.12 20.24
C SER A 20 -7.66 25.89 21.76
N ILE A 21 -6.69 25.23 22.42
CA ILE A 21 -6.74 24.93 23.86
C ILE A 21 -6.29 26.15 24.69
N VAL A 22 -5.33 26.92 24.20
CA VAL A 22 -4.69 28.02 24.95
C VAL A 22 -5.38 29.35 24.73
N THR A 23 -6.01 29.60 23.57
CA THR A 23 -6.81 30.82 23.35
C THR A 23 -8.04 30.80 24.26
N PRO A 24 -8.13 31.75 25.20
CA PRO A 24 -9.36 31.89 25.99
C PRO A 24 -10.49 32.21 24.98
N ARG A 25 -11.48 31.33 24.91
CA ARG A 25 -12.72 31.69 24.24
C ARG A 25 -13.23 32.92 24.98
N GLU A 26 -13.33 34.06 24.32
CA GLU A 26 -14.05 35.20 24.90
C GLU A 26 -15.39 34.68 25.40
N LEU A 27 -15.51 34.59 26.72
CA LEU A 27 -16.79 34.25 27.33
C LEU A 27 -17.73 35.35 26.86
N ASP A 28 -18.63 35.01 25.96
CA ASP A 28 -19.83 35.82 25.68
C ASP A 28 -20.32 36.26 27.05
N LEU A 29 -20.30 37.58 27.26
CA LEU A 29 -20.75 38.17 28.52
C LEU A 29 -22.04 37.47 28.90
N GLY A 30 -21.99 36.66 29.97
CA GLY A 30 -23.01 35.66 30.23
C GLY A 30 -24.38 36.31 30.13
N VAL A 31 -25.37 35.57 29.68
CA VAL A 31 -26.75 36.00 29.46
C VAL A 31 -27.23 36.89 30.64
N ALA A 32 -26.81 36.54 31.86
CA ALA A 32 -27.10 37.29 33.09
C ALA A 32 -26.53 38.71 33.13
N SER A 33 -25.42 39.04 32.43
CA SER A 33 -24.89 40.41 32.37
C SER A 33 -25.58 41.24 31.29
N LYS A 34 -26.09 40.63 30.23
CA LYS A 34 -26.95 41.29 29.23
C LYS A 34 -28.33 41.59 29.81
N ASP A 35 -28.89 40.62 30.55
CA ASP A 35 -30.16 40.82 31.25
C ASP A 35 -30.11 41.98 32.25
N LEU A 36 -28.97 42.12 32.95
CA LEU A 36 -28.78 43.22 33.91
C LEU A 36 -28.82 44.62 33.25
N LEU A 37 -28.28 44.75 32.04
CA LEU A 37 -28.36 46.02 31.26
C LEU A 37 -29.80 46.29 30.83
N ILE A 38 -30.51 45.30 30.32
CA ILE A 38 -31.91 45.43 29.89
C ILE A 38 -32.80 45.86 31.06
N TYR A 39 -32.64 45.27 32.25
CA TYR A 39 -33.43 45.64 33.40
C TYR A 39 -33.08 47.02 33.93
N LYS A 40 -31.87 47.53 33.82
CA LYS A 40 -31.50 48.91 34.14
C LYS A 40 -32.17 49.89 33.19
N ASP A 41 -32.21 49.60 31.89
CA ASP A 41 -32.86 50.39 30.87
C ASP A 41 -34.39 50.48 31.15
N GLN A 42 -35.01 49.34 31.54
CA GLN A 42 -36.41 49.29 31.93
C GLN A 42 -36.70 50.18 33.17
N LEU A 43 -35.76 50.28 34.12
CA LEU A 43 -35.93 51.13 35.30
C LEU A 43 -35.95 52.60 34.90
N VAL A 44 -35.10 53.04 33.99
CA VAL A 44 -35.06 54.40 33.43
C VAL A 44 -36.35 54.72 32.65
N GLU A 45 -36.87 53.74 31.92
CA GLU A 45 -38.11 53.85 31.15
C GLU A 45 -39.30 54.07 32.07
N VAL A 46 -39.44 53.33 33.20
CA VAL A 46 -40.49 53.52 34.20
C VAL A 46 -40.42 54.89 34.83
N GLU A 47 -39.22 55.46 35.08
CA GLU A 47 -39.04 56.80 35.59
C GLU A 47 -39.54 57.89 34.60
N LYS A 48 -39.17 57.68 33.30
CA LYS A 48 -39.56 58.56 32.23
C LYS A 48 -41.07 58.54 31.94
N ASP A 49 -41.72 57.40 32.10
CA ASP A 49 -43.17 57.26 31.93
C ASP A 49 -43.93 57.86 33.07
N LEU A 50 -43.40 57.84 34.30
CA LEU A 50 -43.92 58.58 35.42
C LEU A 50 -43.85 60.11 35.19
N GLU A 51 -42.71 60.67 34.74
CA GLU A 51 -42.49 62.03 34.38
C GLU A 51 -43.48 62.56 33.32
N LYS A 52 -43.77 61.68 32.34
CA LYS A 52 -44.73 62.00 31.27
C LYS A 52 -46.20 61.85 31.65
N GLY A 53 -46.48 61.37 32.87
CA GLY A 53 -47.83 61.16 33.33
C GLY A 53 -48.56 59.96 32.70
N VAL A 54 -47.80 59.05 32.07
CA VAL A 54 -48.31 57.80 31.47
C VAL A 54 -48.65 56.80 32.56
N LEU A 55 -47.86 56.76 33.64
CA LEU A 55 -48.05 55.89 34.82
C LEU A 55 -48.49 56.71 36.03
N SER A 56 -49.36 56.16 36.82
CA SER A 56 -49.68 56.70 38.13
C SER A 56 -48.53 56.45 39.11
N ILE A 57 -48.47 57.23 40.20
CA ILE A 57 -47.44 57.10 41.25
C ILE A 57 -47.45 55.67 41.83
N ALA A 58 -48.62 55.11 42.12
CA ALA A 58 -48.75 53.78 42.68
C ALA A 58 -48.27 52.65 41.67
N GLU A 59 -48.59 52.82 40.39
CA GLU A 59 -48.15 51.85 39.34
C GLU A 59 -46.65 51.96 39.10
N SER A 60 -46.05 53.15 39.11
CA SER A 60 -44.60 53.35 38.96
C SER A 60 -43.85 52.76 40.16
N GLU A 61 -44.30 52.88 41.38
CA GLU A 61 -43.68 52.25 42.54
C GLU A 61 -43.73 50.70 42.46
N ALA A 62 -44.87 50.15 42.08
CA ALA A 62 -45.00 48.70 41.90
C ALA A 62 -44.06 48.17 40.81
N ALA A 63 -43.98 48.89 39.68
CA ALA A 63 -43.05 48.53 38.55
C ALA A 63 -41.58 48.63 38.99
N LYS A 64 -41.19 49.69 39.70
CA LYS A 64 -39.82 49.85 40.21
C LYS A 64 -39.41 48.73 41.16
N ILE A 65 -40.30 48.29 42.04
CA ILE A 65 -40.04 47.17 42.96
C ILE A 65 -39.80 45.87 42.19
N GLU A 66 -40.61 45.56 41.18
CA GLU A 66 -40.49 44.36 40.40
C GLU A 66 -39.20 44.33 39.53
N VAL A 67 -38.90 45.51 38.86
CA VAL A 67 -37.65 45.57 38.05
C VAL A 67 -36.42 45.54 38.97
N SER A 68 -36.45 46.17 40.13
CA SER A 68 -35.36 46.10 41.12
C SER A 68 -35.14 44.68 41.64
N ARG A 69 -36.24 43.95 41.87
CA ARG A 69 -36.14 42.53 42.23
C ARG A 69 -35.49 41.69 41.14
N ARG A 70 -35.81 41.93 39.87
CA ARG A 70 -35.20 41.27 38.70
C ARG A 70 -33.72 41.60 38.55
N ILE A 71 -33.34 42.87 38.77
CA ILE A 71 -31.93 43.32 38.81
C ILE A 71 -31.14 42.54 39.87
N LEU A 72 -31.65 42.40 41.08
CA LEU A 72 -30.99 41.66 42.16
C LEU A 72 -30.83 40.19 41.85
N LEU A 73 -31.83 39.57 41.22
CA LEU A 73 -31.75 38.19 40.79
C LEU A 73 -30.72 37.97 39.65
N ALA A 74 -30.69 38.90 38.67
CA ALA A 74 -29.71 38.86 37.59
C ALA A 74 -28.30 39.11 38.12
N ASP A 75 -28.08 40.05 39.05
CA ASP A 75 -26.78 40.28 39.68
C ASP A 75 -26.30 39.07 40.48
N LYS A 76 -27.19 38.41 41.23
CA LYS A 76 -26.87 37.18 41.96
C LYS A 76 -26.47 36.04 41.04
N ARG A 77 -27.17 35.89 39.90
CA ARG A 77 -26.81 34.92 38.86
C ARG A 77 -25.45 35.24 38.24
N SER A 78 -25.20 36.51 37.88
CA SER A 78 -23.93 36.92 37.28
C SER A 78 -22.75 36.72 38.24
N LYS A 79 -22.93 36.97 39.53
CA LYS A 79 -21.91 36.70 40.54
C LYS A 79 -21.64 35.20 40.71
N SER A 80 -22.69 34.37 40.69
CA SER A 80 -22.54 32.90 40.72
C SER A 80 -21.83 32.35 39.49
N GLU A 81 -22.07 32.91 38.32
CA GLU A 81 -21.36 32.53 37.07
C GLU A 81 -19.89 32.95 37.10
N ARG A 82 -19.58 34.11 37.67
CA ARG A 82 -18.20 34.62 37.86
C ARG A 82 -17.40 33.80 38.89
N GLN A 83 -18.07 33.14 39.84
CA GLN A 83 -17.42 32.28 40.83
C GLN A 83 -17.15 30.86 40.39
N LYS A 84 -17.63 30.43 39.20
CA LYS A 84 -17.17 29.13 38.63
C LYS A 84 -15.65 29.20 38.42
N PRO A 85 -14.91 28.18 38.87
CA PRO A 85 -13.46 28.21 38.78
C PRO A 85 -13.05 28.40 37.31
N LYS A 86 -12.44 29.57 37.06
CA LYS A 86 -11.77 29.82 35.78
C LYS A 86 -10.66 28.78 35.65
N ASN A 87 -10.82 27.83 34.75
CA ASN A 87 -9.72 26.90 34.42
C ASN A 87 -8.43 27.72 34.30
N SER A 88 -7.45 27.44 35.14
CA SER A 88 -6.22 28.24 35.16
C SER A 88 -5.56 28.08 33.78
N PRO A 89 -5.17 29.18 33.13
CA PRO A 89 -4.53 29.14 31.81
C PRO A 89 -3.23 28.29 31.82
N ASN A 90 -2.62 28.15 32.98
CA ASN A 90 -1.44 27.34 33.18
C ASN A 90 -1.75 25.81 33.18
N LEU A 91 -2.90 25.41 33.73
CA LEU A 91 -3.35 24.01 33.70
C LEU A 91 -3.62 23.55 32.26
N ASN A 92 -4.30 24.40 31.47
CA ASN A 92 -4.56 24.08 30.05
C ASN A 92 -3.28 23.97 29.23
N LYS A 93 -2.28 24.84 29.49
CA LYS A 93 -0.96 24.75 28.84
C LYS A 93 -0.21 23.47 29.22
N SER A 94 -0.26 23.09 30.49
CA SER A 94 0.38 21.84 30.96
C SER A 94 -0.25 20.60 30.34
N ILE A 95 -1.58 20.56 30.27
CA ILE A 95 -2.31 19.45 29.61
C ILE A 95 -1.97 19.40 28.12
N ALA A 96 -1.96 20.53 27.42
CA ALA A 96 -1.59 20.59 26.01
C ALA A 96 -0.17 20.10 25.77
N PHE A 97 0.78 20.45 26.65
CA PHE A 97 2.17 19.98 26.57
C PHE A 97 2.29 18.47 26.82
N ILE A 98 1.56 17.91 27.78
CA ILE A 98 1.55 16.46 28.07
C ILE A 98 0.99 15.70 26.87
N ILE A 99 -0.14 16.13 26.29
CA ILE A 99 -0.75 15.50 25.12
C ILE A 99 0.22 15.53 23.93
N LEU A 100 0.87 16.67 23.68
CA LEU A 100 1.86 16.82 22.62
C LEU A 100 3.01 15.86 22.78
N THR A 101 3.59 15.80 23.98
CA THR A 101 4.70 14.92 24.30
C THR A 101 4.31 13.44 24.11
N PHE A 102 3.11 13.07 24.56
CA PHE A 102 2.60 11.71 24.40
C PHE A 102 2.40 11.33 22.92
N ILE A 103 1.86 12.24 22.09
CA ILE A 103 1.70 12.01 20.64
C ILE A 103 3.06 11.85 19.96
N LEU A 104 4.03 12.72 20.27
CA LEU A 104 5.37 12.64 19.68
C LEU A 104 6.10 11.35 20.06
N ILE A 105 6.15 11.03 21.36
CA ILE A 105 6.82 9.80 21.84
C ILE A 105 6.07 8.56 21.31
N GLY A 106 4.75 8.54 21.36
CA GLY A 106 3.96 7.44 20.85
C GLY A 106 4.14 7.22 19.36
N SER A 107 4.09 8.28 18.56
CA SER A 107 4.29 8.21 17.11
C SER A 107 5.70 7.74 16.75
N PHE A 108 6.73 8.34 17.38
CA PHE A 108 8.12 7.94 17.14
C PHE A 108 8.40 6.52 17.62
N GLY A 109 7.89 6.15 18.80
CA GLY A 109 8.02 4.80 19.35
C GLY A 109 7.34 3.75 18.47
N THR A 110 6.13 4.03 18.01
CA THR A 110 5.42 3.13 17.09
C THR A 110 6.21 2.95 15.79
N TYR A 111 6.71 4.04 15.21
CA TYR A 111 7.52 3.97 13.99
C TYR A 111 8.86 3.24 14.22
N ALA A 112 9.53 3.46 15.34
CA ALA A 112 10.79 2.77 15.66
C ALA A 112 10.59 1.26 15.88
N PHE A 113 9.43 0.86 16.40
CA PHE A 113 9.13 -0.53 16.72
C PHE A 113 8.49 -1.31 15.54
N LEU A 114 7.55 -0.72 14.82
CA LEU A 114 6.86 -1.37 13.69
C LEU A 114 7.45 -0.98 12.33
N GLY A 115 8.11 0.16 12.23
CA GLY A 115 8.74 0.64 11.01
C GLY A 115 10.10 -0.01 10.76
N ASN A 116 10.65 0.24 9.58
CA ASN A 116 12.02 -0.18 9.26
C ASN A 116 12.85 1.03 8.85
N PRO A 117 13.34 1.82 9.84
CA PRO A 117 14.08 3.06 9.59
C PRO A 117 15.41 2.84 8.83
N ASN A 118 15.91 1.60 8.80
CA ASN A 118 17.18 1.26 8.14
C ASN A 118 17.02 0.93 6.65
N ILE A 119 15.78 0.78 6.16
CA ILE A 119 15.58 0.60 4.70
C ILE A 119 15.80 1.95 4.01
N PRO A 120 16.77 2.02 3.07
CA PRO A 120 16.98 3.24 2.30
C PRO A 120 15.74 3.58 1.46
N ASP A 121 15.51 4.88 1.28
CA ASP A 121 14.44 5.34 0.39
C ASP A 121 14.70 4.86 -1.04
N MET A 122 13.73 4.15 -1.62
CA MET A 122 13.80 3.63 -2.98
C MET A 122 12.69 4.24 -3.85
N PRO A 123 12.89 5.46 -4.35
CA PRO A 123 11.93 6.11 -5.24
C PRO A 123 11.70 5.28 -6.51
N LEU A 124 10.52 5.41 -7.12
CA LEU A 124 10.12 4.62 -8.29
C LEU A 124 11.17 4.63 -9.40
N LYS A 125 11.77 5.80 -9.66
CA LYS A 125 12.80 5.94 -10.70
C LYS A 125 14.03 5.06 -10.43
N SER A 126 14.52 5.00 -9.21
CA SER A 126 15.67 4.15 -8.85
C SER A 126 15.31 2.66 -8.87
N ARG A 127 14.07 2.28 -8.50
CA ARG A 127 13.59 0.89 -8.62
C ARG A 127 13.52 0.45 -10.08
N LEU A 128 13.00 1.30 -10.96
CA LEU A 128 12.94 1.01 -12.39
C LEU A 128 14.33 0.89 -13.01
N ALA A 129 15.24 1.83 -12.67
CA ALA A 129 16.63 1.78 -13.14
C ALA A 129 17.33 0.49 -12.67
N LYS A 130 17.17 0.11 -11.40
CA LYS A 130 17.73 -1.14 -10.89
C LYS A 130 17.15 -2.38 -11.58
N THR A 131 15.85 -2.41 -11.84
CA THR A 131 15.21 -3.50 -12.60
C THR A 131 15.78 -3.60 -14.02
N GLN A 132 16.00 -2.47 -14.67
CA GLN A 132 16.59 -2.44 -16.01
C GLN A 132 18.05 -2.88 -16.00
N GLU A 133 18.82 -2.49 -15.00
CA GLU A 133 20.20 -2.96 -14.78
C GLU A 133 20.24 -4.48 -14.59
N ILE A 134 19.42 -5.03 -13.68
CA ILE A 134 19.31 -6.48 -13.47
C ILE A 134 18.97 -7.19 -14.80
N ARG A 135 18.03 -6.65 -15.57
CA ARG A 135 17.62 -7.24 -16.85
C ARG A 135 18.73 -7.20 -17.89
N SER A 136 19.51 -6.14 -17.94
CA SER A 136 20.62 -6.02 -18.90
C SER A 136 21.83 -6.91 -18.58
N GLN A 137 21.94 -7.35 -17.33
CA GLN A 137 23.01 -8.22 -16.86
C GLN A 137 22.63 -9.73 -16.89
N ARG A 138 21.43 -10.05 -17.35
CA ARG A 138 20.98 -11.45 -17.43
C ARG A 138 21.78 -12.19 -18.49
N ILE A 139 22.30 -13.35 -18.10
CA ILE A 139 23.03 -14.24 -19.00
C ILE A 139 22.05 -14.98 -19.93
N SER A 140 22.55 -15.39 -21.09
CA SER A 140 21.78 -16.15 -22.07
C SER A 140 21.44 -17.57 -21.55
N GLN A 141 20.49 -18.23 -22.23
CA GLN A 141 20.14 -19.61 -21.91
C GLN A 141 21.34 -20.55 -22.00
N GLU A 142 22.13 -20.40 -23.05
CA GLU A 142 23.32 -21.25 -23.26
C GLU A 142 24.36 -21.05 -22.15
N GLU A 143 24.66 -19.79 -21.82
CA GLU A 143 25.59 -19.49 -20.72
C GLU A 143 25.11 -20.02 -19.38
N ALA A 144 23.81 -19.88 -19.09
CA ALA A 144 23.22 -20.39 -17.86
C ALA A 144 23.30 -21.93 -17.77
N GLU A 145 23.04 -22.63 -18.87
CA GLU A 145 23.15 -24.08 -18.92
C GLU A 145 24.59 -24.59 -18.71
N LEU A 146 25.60 -23.82 -19.14
CA LEU A 146 27.01 -24.21 -18.93
C LEU A 146 27.39 -24.15 -17.45
N LEU A 147 26.70 -23.37 -16.64
CA LEU A 147 26.95 -23.26 -15.20
C LEU A 147 26.32 -24.41 -14.40
N ILE A 148 25.38 -25.17 -15.00
CA ILE A 148 24.68 -26.26 -14.33
C ILE A 148 25.33 -27.59 -14.77
N PRO A 149 25.80 -28.40 -13.83
CA PRO A 149 26.29 -29.75 -14.17
C PRO A 149 25.15 -30.62 -14.70
N ASP A 150 25.47 -31.54 -15.59
CA ASP A 150 24.51 -32.52 -16.09
C ASP A 150 24.03 -33.40 -14.92
N GLU A 151 22.73 -33.51 -14.76
CA GLU A 151 22.12 -34.41 -13.80
C GLU A 151 22.04 -35.81 -14.39
N VAL A 152 22.61 -36.80 -13.71
CA VAL A 152 22.52 -38.20 -14.14
C VAL A 152 21.39 -38.86 -13.36
N ILE A 153 20.25 -39.05 -14.01
CA ILE A 153 19.13 -39.79 -13.44
C ILE A 153 19.34 -41.30 -13.79
N GLU A 154 19.44 -42.13 -12.74
CA GLU A 154 19.52 -43.59 -12.93
C GLU A 154 18.21 -44.09 -13.53
N ALA A 155 18.32 -44.85 -14.62
CA ALA A 155 17.20 -45.45 -15.31
C ALA A 155 17.53 -46.89 -15.72
N PRO A 156 16.53 -47.77 -15.87
CA PRO A 156 16.75 -49.16 -16.31
C PRO A 156 17.47 -49.25 -17.68
N ASP A 157 18.35 -50.22 -17.85
CA ASP A 157 19.16 -50.36 -19.05
C ASP A 157 18.32 -50.54 -20.32
N ASP A 158 17.23 -51.27 -20.26
CA ASP A 158 16.29 -51.45 -21.37
C ASP A 158 15.64 -50.12 -21.79
N TYR A 159 15.32 -49.23 -20.83
CA TYR A 159 14.80 -47.89 -21.12
C TYR A 159 15.88 -47.02 -21.79
N LEU A 160 17.11 -47.05 -21.27
CA LEU A 160 18.24 -46.33 -21.88
C LEU A 160 18.50 -46.77 -23.30
N ALA A 161 18.44 -48.11 -23.56
CA ALA A 161 18.57 -48.67 -24.88
C ALA A 161 17.44 -48.22 -25.84
N LEU A 162 16.21 -48.11 -25.33
CA LEU A 162 15.07 -47.63 -26.12
C LEU A 162 15.26 -46.15 -26.51
N VAL A 163 15.64 -45.29 -25.55
CA VAL A 163 15.92 -43.87 -25.84
C VAL A 163 17.08 -43.71 -26.80
N SER A 164 18.12 -44.55 -26.70
CA SER A 164 19.22 -44.57 -27.67
C SER A 164 18.75 -44.89 -29.10
N LYS A 165 17.88 -45.88 -29.27
CA LYS A 165 17.27 -46.18 -30.57
C LYS A 165 16.43 -45.03 -31.10
N LEU A 166 15.71 -44.33 -30.23
CA LEU A 166 14.95 -43.15 -30.61
C LEU A 166 15.88 -42.02 -31.09
N ARG A 167 17.00 -41.77 -30.41
CA ARG A 167 18.02 -40.80 -30.86
C ARG A 167 18.54 -41.11 -32.25
N ASP A 168 18.82 -42.41 -32.53
CA ASP A 168 19.31 -42.82 -33.82
C ASP A 168 18.25 -42.69 -34.91
N ALA A 169 17.00 -43.07 -34.63
CA ALA A 169 15.89 -42.85 -35.55
C ALA A 169 15.67 -41.40 -35.89
N MET A 170 15.87 -40.49 -34.92
CA MET A 170 15.76 -39.06 -35.14
C MET A 170 16.90 -38.43 -35.93
N LYS A 171 18.07 -39.09 -36.01
CA LYS A 171 19.14 -38.68 -36.94
C LYS A 171 18.74 -38.94 -38.40
N GLU A 172 18.02 -40.05 -38.65
CA GLU A 172 17.54 -40.41 -39.98
C GLU A 172 16.29 -39.60 -40.38
N ARG A 173 15.45 -39.23 -39.39
CA ARG A 173 14.19 -38.51 -39.59
C ARG A 173 14.13 -37.22 -38.77
N PRO A 174 14.97 -36.21 -39.07
CA PRO A 174 15.15 -35.05 -38.20
C PRO A 174 13.95 -34.12 -38.07
N ASN A 175 12.95 -34.26 -38.93
CA ASN A 175 11.74 -33.43 -38.95
C ASN A 175 10.46 -34.24 -38.60
N ASP A 176 10.63 -35.46 -38.09
CA ASP A 176 9.47 -36.23 -37.60
C ASP A 176 8.97 -35.60 -36.28
N MET A 177 7.85 -34.89 -36.36
CA MET A 177 7.27 -34.15 -35.22
C MET A 177 6.90 -35.08 -34.05
N GLN A 178 6.38 -36.26 -34.33
CA GLN A 178 6.03 -37.19 -33.28
C GLN A 178 7.28 -37.76 -32.61
N GLY A 179 8.31 -38.10 -33.39
CA GLY A 179 9.59 -38.52 -32.89
C GLY A 179 10.29 -37.42 -32.05
N LEU A 180 10.24 -36.17 -32.50
CA LEU A 180 10.81 -35.03 -31.73
C LEU A 180 10.09 -34.82 -30.38
N ARG A 181 8.77 -34.90 -30.33
CA ARG A 181 8.02 -34.81 -29.07
C ARG A 181 8.36 -35.94 -28.10
N LEU A 182 8.46 -37.17 -28.61
CA LEU A 182 8.87 -38.30 -27.79
C LEU A 182 10.33 -38.16 -27.32
N LEU A 183 11.22 -37.69 -28.17
CA LEU A 183 12.62 -37.44 -27.80
C LEU A 183 12.71 -36.38 -26.70
N ALA A 184 12.04 -35.26 -26.87
CA ALA A 184 12.00 -34.19 -25.87
C ALA A 184 11.52 -34.70 -24.50
N LEU A 185 10.42 -35.45 -24.49
CA LEU A 185 9.83 -36.02 -23.28
C LEU A 185 10.80 -36.99 -22.57
N HIS A 186 11.41 -37.91 -23.34
CA HIS A 186 12.27 -38.93 -22.74
C HIS A 186 13.63 -38.39 -22.32
N GLU A 187 14.19 -37.42 -23.06
CA GLU A 187 15.41 -36.74 -22.63
C GLU A 187 15.16 -35.92 -21.35
N PHE A 188 14.01 -35.26 -21.24
CA PHE A 188 13.60 -34.53 -20.03
C PHE A 188 13.51 -35.49 -18.82
N LYS A 189 12.86 -36.67 -18.97
CA LYS A 189 12.76 -37.67 -17.92
C LYS A 189 14.09 -38.28 -17.48
N LEU A 190 15.08 -38.25 -18.34
CA LEU A 190 16.44 -38.73 -18.05
C LEU A 190 17.33 -37.61 -17.44
N GLY A 191 16.80 -36.39 -17.20
CA GLY A 191 17.59 -35.26 -16.74
C GLY A 191 18.49 -34.64 -17.83
N ASN A 192 18.41 -35.14 -19.07
CA ASN A 192 19.17 -34.61 -20.21
C ASN A 192 18.53 -33.34 -20.76
N TYR A 193 18.34 -32.33 -19.88
CA TYR A 193 17.57 -31.13 -20.19
C TYR A 193 18.08 -30.36 -21.41
N ARG A 194 19.41 -30.32 -21.63
CA ARG A 194 19.97 -29.68 -22.83
C ARG A 194 19.55 -30.42 -24.13
N SER A 195 19.43 -31.73 -24.10
CA SER A 195 18.96 -32.52 -25.24
C SER A 195 17.46 -32.35 -25.45
N ALA A 196 16.68 -32.33 -24.37
CA ALA A 196 15.26 -32.04 -24.40
C ALA A 196 15.00 -30.65 -24.99
N ARG A 197 15.74 -29.61 -24.55
CA ARG A 197 15.65 -28.25 -25.10
C ARG A 197 15.96 -28.21 -26.61
N LYS A 198 16.99 -28.93 -27.05
CA LYS A 198 17.31 -28.98 -28.49
C LYS A 198 16.19 -29.63 -29.30
N ALA A 199 15.54 -30.67 -28.76
CA ALA A 199 14.40 -31.29 -29.42
C ALA A 199 13.18 -30.33 -29.48
N HIS A 200 12.86 -29.62 -28.39
CA HIS A 200 11.83 -28.58 -28.39
C HIS A 200 12.15 -27.42 -29.35
N LEU A 201 13.39 -26.94 -29.37
CA LEU A 201 13.80 -25.93 -30.33
C LEU A 201 13.52 -26.37 -31.77
N LYS A 202 13.86 -27.61 -32.09
CA LYS A 202 13.60 -28.16 -33.42
C LYS A 202 12.11 -28.28 -33.75
N ILE A 203 11.26 -28.56 -32.74
CA ILE A 203 9.81 -28.55 -32.88
C ILE A 203 9.36 -27.14 -33.24
N ILE A 204 9.78 -26.13 -32.45
CA ILE A 204 9.39 -24.71 -32.66
C ILE A 204 9.88 -24.24 -34.04
N ASP A 205 11.11 -24.49 -34.40
CA ASP A 205 11.68 -24.14 -35.73
C ASP A 205 10.91 -24.79 -36.90
N THR A 206 10.40 -26.01 -36.71
CA THR A 206 9.67 -26.74 -37.74
C THR A 206 8.22 -26.24 -37.86
N LEU A 207 7.58 -25.86 -36.74
CA LEU A 207 6.22 -25.35 -36.69
C LEU A 207 6.16 -23.87 -37.03
N ASP A 208 7.22 -23.10 -36.73
CA ASP A 208 7.32 -21.67 -36.94
C ASP A 208 6.12 -20.90 -36.38
N GLU A 209 5.36 -20.22 -37.22
CA GLU A 209 4.15 -19.50 -36.85
C GLU A 209 2.97 -20.40 -36.41
N ASN A 210 3.04 -21.70 -36.72
CA ASN A 210 2.01 -22.69 -36.35
C ASN A 210 2.26 -23.35 -34.98
N ALA A 211 3.31 -22.93 -34.25
CA ALA A 211 3.57 -23.44 -32.89
C ALA A 211 2.40 -23.05 -31.97
N SER A 212 1.86 -24.06 -31.26
CA SER A 212 0.79 -23.84 -30.29
C SER A 212 1.31 -23.16 -29.02
N ALA A 213 0.40 -22.59 -28.20
CA ALA A 213 0.74 -22.07 -26.89
C ALA A 213 1.43 -23.13 -26.02
N GLU A 214 0.91 -24.38 -26.05
CA GLU A 214 1.46 -25.52 -25.32
C GLU A 214 2.91 -25.82 -25.74
N ASP A 215 3.21 -25.86 -27.06
CA ASP A 215 4.59 -26.09 -27.55
C ASP A 215 5.55 -25.00 -27.03
N LEU A 216 5.12 -23.75 -27.01
CA LEU A 216 5.95 -22.64 -26.51
C LEU A 216 6.14 -22.72 -24.99
N ILE A 217 5.09 -23.06 -24.24
CA ILE A 217 5.15 -23.16 -22.79
C ILE A 217 6.02 -24.34 -22.37
N ASP A 218 5.86 -25.49 -23.00
CA ASP A 218 6.71 -26.67 -22.75
C ASP A 218 8.17 -26.36 -23.05
N PHE A 219 8.47 -25.69 -24.17
CA PHE A 219 9.82 -25.27 -24.49
C PHE A 219 10.39 -24.31 -23.43
N ALA A 220 9.63 -23.32 -22.99
CA ALA A 220 10.08 -22.42 -21.94
C ALA A 220 10.30 -23.13 -20.60
N GLU A 221 9.42 -24.07 -20.23
CA GLU A 221 9.56 -24.88 -19.02
C GLU A 221 10.86 -25.68 -19.04
N VAL A 222 11.17 -26.37 -20.15
CA VAL A 222 12.41 -27.10 -20.29
C VAL A 222 13.63 -26.19 -20.18
N MET A 223 13.59 -24.97 -20.76
CA MET A 223 14.68 -24.01 -20.60
C MET A 223 14.90 -23.62 -19.13
N ILE A 224 13.83 -23.40 -18.39
CA ILE A 224 13.89 -23.00 -16.99
C ILE A 224 14.39 -24.15 -16.11
N VAL A 225 13.91 -25.37 -16.35
CA VAL A 225 14.37 -26.56 -15.62
C VAL A 225 15.85 -26.86 -15.92
N ALA A 226 16.27 -26.74 -17.18
CA ALA A 226 17.68 -26.92 -17.59
C ALA A 226 18.66 -25.97 -16.89
N THR A 227 18.17 -24.88 -16.34
CA THR A 227 18.96 -23.86 -15.63
C THR A 227 18.64 -23.79 -14.13
N ASN A 228 18.07 -24.87 -13.59
CA ASN A 228 17.71 -25.02 -12.18
C ASN A 228 16.82 -23.86 -11.68
N GLY A 229 15.84 -23.47 -12.50
CA GLY A 229 14.86 -22.44 -12.16
C GLY A 229 15.25 -21.00 -12.57
N TYR A 230 16.40 -20.80 -13.21
CA TYR A 230 16.72 -19.49 -13.78
C TYR A 230 15.89 -19.24 -15.04
N VAL A 231 15.21 -18.10 -15.10
CA VAL A 231 14.44 -17.69 -16.28
C VAL A 231 15.31 -16.79 -17.15
N SER A 232 15.87 -17.36 -18.22
CA SER A 232 16.69 -16.63 -19.19
C SER A 232 15.86 -15.60 -19.99
N PRO A 233 16.49 -14.62 -20.67
CA PRO A 233 15.80 -13.74 -21.60
C PRO A 233 15.02 -14.48 -22.69
N GLU A 234 15.57 -15.60 -23.19
CA GLU A 234 14.96 -16.44 -24.21
C GLU A 234 13.73 -17.18 -23.67
N ALA A 235 13.83 -17.75 -22.48
CA ALA A 235 12.69 -18.39 -21.81
C ALA A 235 11.57 -17.38 -21.52
N GLU A 236 11.90 -16.17 -21.05
CA GLU A 236 10.90 -15.10 -20.82
C GLU A 236 10.20 -14.67 -22.11
N LEU A 237 10.94 -14.57 -23.22
CA LEU A 237 10.35 -14.25 -24.52
C LEU A 237 9.39 -15.34 -24.99
N THR A 238 9.77 -16.60 -24.84
CA THR A 238 8.96 -17.77 -25.22
C THR A 238 7.69 -17.86 -24.38
N LEU A 239 7.80 -17.67 -23.05
CA LEU A 239 6.64 -17.60 -22.14
C LEU A 239 5.67 -16.49 -22.54
N ARG A 240 6.18 -15.32 -22.90
CA ARG A 240 5.35 -14.20 -23.33
C ARG A 240 4.54 -14.54 -24.58
N ARG A 241 5.18 -15.13 -25.58
CA ARG A 241 4.48 -15.59 -26.80
C ARG A 241 3.40 -16.62 -26.48
N GLY A 242 3.69 -17.58 -25.60
CA GLY A 242 2.70 -18.55 -25.13
C GLY A 242 1.50 -17.91 -24.43
N LEU A 243 1.76 -16.93 -23.54
CA LEU A 243 0.70 -16.17 -22.82
C LEU A 243 -0.09 -15.22 -23.71
N GLU A 244 0.47 -14.71 -24.82
CA GLU A 244 -0.29 -13.94 -25.81
C GLU A 244 -1.35 -14.82 -26.50
N MET A 245 -1.07 -16.12 -26.67
CA MET A 245 -2.01 -17.08 -27.24
C MET A 245 -2.97 -17.65 -26.19
N GLU A 246 -2.46 -17.98 -24.99
CA GLU A 246 -3.24 -18.54 -23.89
C GLU A 246 -2.97 -17.79 -22.56
N PRO A 247 -3.65 -16.66 -22.34
CA PRO A 247 -3.38 -15.79 -21.19
C PRO A 247 -3.69 -16.41 -19.82
N LYS A 248 -4.44 -17.51 -19.78
CA LYS A 248 -4.84 -18.18 -18.55
C LYS A 248 -4.03 -19.44 -18.22
N ASP A 249 -3.05 -19.81 -19.03
CA ASP A 249 -2.22 -20.97 -18.71
C ASP A 249 -1.51 -20.79 -17.36
N GLY A 250 -1.75 -21.73 -16.44
CA GLY A 250 -1.26 -21.65 -15.06
C GLY A 250 0.26 -21.80 -14.97
N ARG A 251 0.87 -22.66 -15.80
CA ARG A 251 2.33 -22.88 -15.83
C ARG A 251 3.04 -21.63 -16.32
N ALA A 252 2.58 -21.08 -17.43
CA ALA A 252 3.17 -19.87 -18.01
C ALA A 252 3.06 -18.67 -17.08
N ARG A 253 1.92 -18.51 -16.37
CA ARG A 253 1.73 -17.46 -15.35
C ARG A 253 2.66 -17.68 -14.15
N TYR A 254 2.82 -18.90 -13.69
CA TYR A 254 3.76 -19.25 -12.61
C TYR A 254 5.19 -18.87 -12.97
N TYR A 255 5.69 -19.32 -14.12
CA TYR A 255 7.04 -19.03 -14.57
C TYR A 255 7.26 -17.55 -14.91
N SER A 256 6.24 -16.85 -15.39
CA SER A 256 6.29 -15.40 -15.56
C SER A 256 6.42 -14.67 -14.22
N GLY A 257 5.73 -15.17 -13.19
CA GLY A 257 5.91 -14.68 -11.81
C GLY A 257 7.35 -14.89 -11.33
N LEU A 258 7.94 -16.05 -11.60
CA LEU A 258 9.33 -16.34 -11.26
C LEU A 258 10.31 -15.41 -11.99
N SER A 259 10.07 -15.11 -13.28
CA SER A 259 10.85 -14.11 -14.03
C SER A 259 10.77 -12.72 -13.40
N MET A 260 9.58 -12.31 -12.95
CA MET A 260 9.41 -11.02 -12.27
C MET A 260 10.15 -10.98 -10.93
N MET A 261 10.14 -12.08 -10.16
CA MET A 261 10.90 -12.22 -8.90
C MET A 261 12.40 -12.00 -9.16
N GLN A 262 12.95 -12.72 -10.13
CA GLN A 262 14.38 -12.65 -10.50
C GLN A 262 14.76 -11.28 -11.07
N SER A 263 13.82 -10.58 -11.67
CA SER A 263 14.00 -9.21 -12.17
C SER A 263 13.83 -8.11 -11.11
N GLY A 264 13.71 -8.48 -9.83
CA GLY A 264 13.55 -7.53 -8.72
C GLY A 264 12.16 -6.90 -8.61
N ARG A 265 11.12 -7.60 -9.09
CA ARG A 265 9.72 -7.18 -9.03
C ARG A 265 8.84 -8.16 -8.23
N PRO A 266 9.16 -8.40 -6.95
CA PRO A 266 8.36 -9.30 -6.11
C PRO A 266 6.92 -8.82 -5.92
N ASP A 267 6.68 -7.53 -6.05
CA ASP A 267 5.34 -6.91 -6.00
C ASP A 267 4.43 -7.40 -7.14
N VAL A 268 5.00 -7.67 -8.32
CA VAL A 268 4.27 -8.22 -9.46
C VAL A 268 4.09 -9.73 -9.29
N THR A 269 5.13 -10.42 -8.84
CA THR A 269 5.11 -11.86 -8.60
C THR A 269 4.00 -12.25 -7.63
N LEU A 270 3.91 -11.59 -6.49
CA LEU A 270 2.88 -11.87 -5.48
C LEU A 270 1.48 -11.75 -6.07
N ARG A 271 1.19 -10.67 -6.81
CA ARG A 271 -0.12 -10.48 -7.46
C ARG A 271 -0.44 -11.57 -8.49
N LEU A 272 0.55 -11.98 -9.28
CA LEU A 272 0.36 -13.05 -10.27
C LEU A 272 0.05 -14.38 -9.60
N TRP A 273 0.77 -14.73 -8.54
CA TRP A 273 0.59 -15.99 -7.84
C TRP A 273 -0.67 -16.00 -6.95
N GLU A 274 -1.02 -14.88 -6.31
CA GLU A 274 -2.29 -14.73 -5.58
C GLU A 274 -3.50 -14.92 -6.52
N ASN A 275 -3.45 -14.30 -7.71
CA ASN A 275 -4.48 -14.49 -8.72
C ASN A 275 -4.54 -15.96 -9.19
N LEU A 276 -3.39 -16.60 -9.41
CA LEU A 276 -3.33 -18.01 -9.81
C LEU A 276 -3.94 -18.93 -8.76
N LEU A 277 -3.65 -18.68 -7.46
CA LEU A 277 -4.21 -19.46 -6.34
C LEU A 277 -5.72 -19.22 -6.15
N SER A 278 -6.21 -18.06 -6.53
CA SER A 278 -7.65 -17.74 -6.41
C SER A 278 -8.51 -18.33 -7.53
N GLU A 279 -7.89 -18.71 -8.65
CA GLU A 279 -8.56 -19.31 -9.82
C GLU A 279 -8.54 -20.84 -9.82
N GLY A 280 -7.67 -21.48 -9.04
CA GLY A 280 -7.50 -22.94 -8.93
C GLY A 280 -8.07 -23.49 -7.67
#